data_a92182cbcf7e908aa6d642c159f1054e
#
_entry.id   a92182cbcf7e908aa6d642c159f1054e
#
_cell.length_a   1.000
_cell.length_b   1.000
_cell.length_c   1.000
_cell.angle_alpha   90.00
_cell.angle_beta   90.00
_cell.angle_gamma   90.00
#
_symmetry.space_group_name_H-M   'P 1'
#
loop_
_entity.id
_entity.type
_entity.pdbx_description
1 polymer ?
#
loop_
_entity_poly.entity_id
_entity_poly.type
_entity_poly.pdbx_seq_one_letter_code
_entity_poly.pdbx_strand_id
1 'polypeptide(L)'
;MWTEITRPKYEREGQRYASDLTDAEWALIAPHMPAVKRLGRPGQTELRSVLDAILYIARTGCQWRMLPKDFPPFTTVQGYFYDWRDDGLFEKINFELLLQAREAAGREPSPSAGVIDSQSAKTTESGGPRGYDAAKKVKGRKRCVSRAHHQRRRCEAV
;
A
#
# COMPACT_ATOMS: atom_id res chain seq x y z
N MET A 1 2.21 -12.58 20.73
CA MET A 1 3.43 -12.92 21.49
C MET A 1 4.47 -13.43 20.48
N TRP A 2 5.68 -12.90 20.49
CA TRP A 2 6.77 -13.35 19.64
C TRP A 2 7.27 -14.70 20.13
N THR A 3 7.21 -15.72 19.30
CA THR A 3 7.75 -17.06 19.62
C THR A 3 9.08 -17.25 18.89
N GLU A 4 9.91 -18.17 19.35
CA GLU A 4 11.17 -18.52 18.66
C GLU A 4 10.95 -18.99 17.21
N ILE A 5 9.79 -19.59 16.93
CA ILE A 5 9.41 -20.03 15.58
C ILE A 5 9.07 -18.84 14.67
N THR A 6 8.48 -17.78 15.21
CA THR A 6 8.05 -16.62 14.42
C THR A 6 9.14 -15.54 14.30
N ARG A 7 10.07 -15.48 15.27
CA ARG A 7 11.14 -14.49 15.30
C ARG A 7 12.01 -14.50 14.02
N PRO A 8 12.58 -15.64 13.57
CA PRO A 8 13.42 -15.67 12.38
C PRO A 8 12.70 -15.20 11.10
N LYS A 9 11.38 -15.42 11.02
CA LYS A 9 10.56 -15.00 9.89
C LYS A 9 10.43 -13.48 9.77
N TYR A 10 10.57 -12.77 10.88
CA TYR A 10 10.44 -11.31 10.94
C TYR A 10 11.75 -10.61 11.30
N GLU A 11 12.80 -11.37 11.59
CA GLU A 11 14.13 -10.86 11.85
C GLU A 11 14.76 -10.45 10.50
N ARG A 12 15.04 -9.17 10.36
CA ARG A 12 15.63 -8.59 9.16
C ARG A 12 17.05 -8.17 9.47
N GLU A 13 17.94 -9.16 9.55
CA GLU A 13 19.36 -8.91 9.81
C GLU A 13 19.99 -8.09 8.68
N GLY A 14 20.88 -7.18 9.05
CA GLY A 14 21.65 -6.35 8.11
C GLY A 14 20.89 -5.16 7.53
N GLN A 15 19.63 -4.95 7.89
CA GLN A 15 18.87 -3.80 7.45
C GLN A 15 18.93 -2.66 8.48
N ARG A 16 18.97 -1.43 7.98
CA ARG A 16 19.00 -0.21 8.79
C ARG A 16 17.73 -0.06 9.62
N TYR A 17 16.59 -0.31 8.99
CA TYR A 17 15.26 -0.29 9.62
C TYR A 17 14.48 -1.57 9.28
N ALA A 18 13.61 -2.00 10.19
CA ALA A 18 12.76 -3.17 9.96
C ALA A 18 11.75 -3.01 8.80
N SER A 19 11.62 -1.81 8.25
CA SER A 19 10.80 -1.47 7.08
C SER A 19 11.56 -1.52 5.77
N ASP A 20 12.90 -1.56 5.80
CA ASP A 20 13.72 -1.54 4.59
C ASP A 20 13.53 -2.83 3.78
N LEU A 21 13.58 -2.72 2.48
CA LEU A 21 13.47 -3.85 1.58
C LEU A 21 14.73 -4.73 1.63
N THR A 22 14.53 -6.03 1.70
CA THR A 22 15.59 -7.00 1.43
C THR A 22 15.99 -6.95 -0.05
N ASP A 23 17.17 -7.48 -0.40
CA ASP A 23 17.61 -7.54 -1.79
C ASP A 23 16.65 -8.38 -2.65
N ALA A 24 16.12 -9.45 -2.08
CA ALA A 24 15.13 -10.29 -2.74
C ALA A 24 13.79 -9.53 -2.99
N GLU A 25 13.31 -8.78 -2.02
CA GLU A 25 12.10 -7.94 -2.17
C GLU A 25 12.34 -6.83 -3.21
N TRP A 26 13.51 -6.19 -3.16
CA TRP A 26 13.86 -5.18 -4.16
C TRP A 26 13.94 -5.76 -5.58
N ALA A 27 14.53 -6.95 -5.75
CA ALA A 27 14.63 -7.61 -7.06
C ALA A 27 13.24 -7.87 -7.70
N LEU A 28 12.20 -8.10 -6.89
CA LEU A 28 10.82 -8.25 -7.37
C LEU A 28 10.20 -6.91 -7.81
N ILE A 29 10.57 -5.83 -7.14
CA ILE A 29 9.96 -4.50 -7.37
C ILE A 29 10.71 -3.71 -8.44
N ALA A 30 12.03 -3.84 -8.51
CA ALA A 30 12.90 -3.07 -9.40
C ALA A 30 12.45 -3.04 -10.88
N PRO A 31 11.98 -4.15 -11.48
CA PRO A 31 11.52 -4.16 -12.87
C PRO A 31 10.30 -3.25 -13.14
N HIS A 32 9.51 -2.95 -12.09
CA HIS A 32 8.31 -2.13 -12.20
C HIS A 32 8.58 -0.64 -11.97
N MET A 33 9.79 -0.32 -11.46
CA MET A 33 10.15 1.06 -11.17
C MET A 33 10.31 1.88 -12.47
N PRO A 34 9.91 3.16 -12.45
CA PRO A 34 10.05 4.01 -13.63
C PRO A 34 11.52 4.19 -14.00
N ALA A 35 11.79 4.17 -15.30
CA ALA A 35 13.12 4.46 -15.82
C ALA A 35 13.55 5.88 -15.46
N VAL A 36 14.86 6.06 -15.21
CA VAL A 36 15.43 7.38 -14.96
C VAL A 36 15.12 8.31 -16.12
N LYS A 37 14.56 9.47 -15.84
CA LYS A 37 14.24 10.50 -16.86
C LYS A 37 15.53 10.87 -17.60
N ARG A 38 15.53 10.68 -18.92
CA ARG A 38 16.69 10.98 -19.80
C ARG A 38 16.92 12.48 -20.01
N LEU A 39 15.89 13.30 -19.77
CA LEU A 39 15.93 14.75 -19.95
C LEU A 39 15.94 15.46 -18.60
N GLY A 40 16.83 16.43 -18.45
CA GLY A 40 17.00 17.19 -17.22
C GLY A 40 18.22 16.75 -16.40
N ARG A 41 18.38 17.35 -15.21
CA ARG A 41 19.43 16.93 -14.27
C ARG A 41 19.18 15.50 -13.83
N PRO A 42 20.15 14.56 -14.00
CA PRO A 42 19.98 13.18 -13.55
C PRO A 42 19.61 13.16 -12.06
N GLY A 43 18.57 12.45 -11.72
CA GLY A 43 18.20 12.24 -10.32
C GLY A 43 19.32 11.44 -9.64
N GLN A 44 20.03 12.05 -8.70
CA GLN A 44 21.08 11.38 -7.92
C GLN A 44 20.50 10.50 -6.81
N THR A 45 19.17 10.49 -6.64
CA THR A 45 18.51 9.78 -5.56
C THR A 45 18.25 8.34 -5.98
N GLU A 46 18.76 7.42 -5.20
CA GLU A 46 18.52 5.99 -5.37
C GLU A 46 17.04 5.66 -5.09
N LEU A 47 16.35 5.07 -6.08
CA LEU A 47 14.92 4.77 -5.98
C LEU A 47 14.58 3.78 -4.86
N ARG A 48 15.50 2.84 -4.56
CA ARG A 48 15.37 1.93 -3.43
C ARG A 48 15.30 2.69 -2.11
N SER A 49 16.22 3.63 -1.89
CA SER A 49 16.23 4.46 -0.68
C SER A 49 14.97 5.32 -0.54
N VAL A 50 14.40 5.79 -1.66
CA VAL A 50 13.11 6.50 -1.65
C VAL A 50 11.98 5.57 -1.25
N LEU A 51 11.93 4.36 -1.80
CA LEU A 51 10.89 3.38 -1.47
C LEU A 51 10.99 2.92 0.00
N ASP A 52 12.22 2.67 0.50
CA ASP A 52 12.46 2.34 1.91
C ASP A 52 11.95 3.46 2.84
N ALA A 53 12.17 4.73 2.48
CA ALA A 53 11.65 5.87 3.23
C ALA A 53 10.11 5.90 3.23
N ILE A 54 9.47 5.62 2.11
CA ILE A 54 8.00 5.54 2.02
C ILE A 54 7.47 4.39 2.88
N LEU A 55 8.10 3.22 2.83
CA LEU A 55 7.74 2.07 3.67
C LEU A 55 7.94 2.34 5.15
N TYR A 56 9.00 3.09 5.51
CA TYR A 56 9.23 3.53 6.87
C TYR A 56 8.07 4.41 7.37
N ILE A 57 7.64 5.40 6.58
CA ILE A 57 6.51 6.27 6.93
C ILE A 57 5.20 5.45 7.02
N ALA A 58 4.97 4.55 6.08
CA ALA A 58 3.78 3.70 6.07
C ALA A 58 3.70 2.80 7.32
N ARG A 59 4.84 2.32 7.80
CA ARG A 59 4.92 1.43 8.97
C ARG A 59 4.87 2.17 10.30
N THR A 60 5.51 3.33 10.39
CA THR A 60 5.62 4.10 11.63
C THR A 60 4.50 5.11 11.82
N GLY A 61 3.87 5.56 10.72
CA GLY A 61 2.90 6.65 10.74
C GLY A 61 3.51 8.01 11.06
N CYS A 62 4.84 8.18 10.97
CA CYS A 62 5.48 9.45 11.27
C CYS A 62 5.12 10.53 10.23
N GLN A 63 5.23 11.78 10.65
CA GLN A 63 5.07 12.91 9.73
C GLN A 63 6.27 12.99 8.77
N TRP A 64 6.07 13.50 7.56
CA TRP A 64 7.11 13.67 6.55
C TRP A 64 8.38 14.37 7.10
N ARG A 65 8.20 15.41 7.90
CA ARG A 65 9.29 16.17 8.50
C ARG A 65 10.06 15.42 9.58
N MET A 66 9.50 14.32 10.07
CA MET A 66 10.11 13.46 11.10
C MET A 66 10.85 12.27 10.49
N LEU A 67 10.98 12.23 9.15
CA LEU A 67 11.76 11.21 8.47
C LEU A 67 13.23 11.28 8.93
N PRO A 68 13.86 10.16 9.34
CA PRO A 68 15.26 10.11 9.74
C PRO A 68 16.19 10.65 8.64
N LYS A 69 17.29 11.26 9.06
CA LYS A 69 18.28 11.88 8.16
C LYS A 69 19.07 10.88 7.31
N ASP A 70 19.01 9.61 7.65
CA ASP A 70 19.62 8.51 6.89
C ASP A 70 18.92 8.25 5.55
N PHE A 71 17.68 8.72 5.41
CA PHE A 71 16.92 8.68 4.17
C PHE A 71 17.16 9.96 3.34
N PRO A 72 16.80 9.94 2.06
CA PRO A 72 16.81 11.17 1.25
C PRO A 72 15.94 12.26 1.88
N PRO A 73 16.18 13.54 1.56
CA PRO A 73 15.39 14.65 2.10
C PRO A 73 13.88 14.40 1.93
N PHE A 74 13.11 14.65 2.99
CA PHE A 74 11.68 14.35 3.02
C PHE A 74 10.91 15.00 1.86
N THR A 75 11.31 16.18 1.41
CA THR A 75 10.70 16.86 0.25
C THR A 75 10.89 16.08 -1.04
N THR A 76 12.04 15.44 -1.22
CA THR A 76 12.34 14.58 -2.36
C THR A 76 11.49 13.31 -2.30
N VAL A 77 11.47 12.63 -1.14
CA VAL A 77 10.66 11.42 -0.94
C VAL A 77 9.17 11.70 -1.15
N GLN A 78 8.68 12.83 -0.64
CA GLN A 78 7.30 13.27 -0.79
C GLN A 78 6.94 13.54 -2.25
N GLY A 79 7.85 14.17 -3.01
CA GLY A 79 7.66 14.38 -4.46
C GLY A 79 7.50 13.06 -5.20
N TYR A 80 8.42 12.10 -5.00
CA TYR A 80 8.31 10.77 -5.60
C TYR A 80 7.04 10.03 -5.18
N PHE A 81 6.64 10.14 -3.91
CA PHE A 81 5.42 9.51 -3.43
C PHE A 81 4.18 10.01 -4.16
N TYR A 82 4.06 11.32 -4.37
CA TYR A 82 2.92 11.89 -5.08
C TYR A 82 2.96 11.54 -6.58
N ASP A 83 4.11 11.65 -7.23
CA ASP A 83 4.26 11.25 -8.64
C ASP A 83 3.86 9.78 -8.84
N TRP A 84 4.40 8.87 -8.03
CA TRP A 84 4.12 7.43 -8.14
C TRP A 84 2.68 7.05 -7.79
N ARG A 85 2.07 7.78 -6.84
CA ARG A 85 0.65 7.62 -6.52
C ARG A 85 -0.23 8.05 -7.70
N ASP A 86 0.05 9.21 -8.29
CA ASP A 86 -0.76 9.78 -9.36
C ASP A 86 -0.57 9.02 -10.67
N ASP A 87 0.60 8.44 -10.90
CA ASP A 87 0.91 7.54 -12.02
C ASP A 87 0.34 6.11 -11.81
N GLY A 88 -0.23 5.79 -10.66
CA GLY A 88 -0.77 4.46 -10.35
C GLY A 88 0.29 3.37 -10.18
N LEU A 89 1.55 3.74 -9.91
CA LEU A 89 2.65 2.79 -9.77
C LEU A 89 2.44 1.82 -8.60
N PHE A 90 1.95 2.31 -7.47
CA PHE A 90 1.71 1.46 -6.29
C PHE A 90 0.64 0.39 -6.54
N GLU A 91 -0.42 0.75 -7.27
CA GLU A 91 -1.47 -0.19 -7.67
C GLU A 91 -0.91 -1.26 -8.60
N LYS A 92 -0.09 -0.87 -9.58
CA LYS A 92 0.55 -1.78 -10.53
C LYS A 92 1.46 -2.77 -9.80
N ILE A 93 2.36 -2.28 -8.95
CA ILE A 93 3.28 -3.13 -8.17
C ILE A 93 2.47 -4.09 -7.29
N ASN A 94 1.47 -3.59 -6.56
CA ASN A 94 0.65 -4.43 -5.69
C ASN A 94 -0.10 -5.52 -6.47
N PHE A 95 -0.56 -5.20 -7.66
CA PHE A 95 -1.23 -6.16 -8.53
C PHE A 95 -0.29 -7.29 -8.96
N GLU A 96 0.89 -6.95 -9.47
CA GLU A 96 1.89 -7.92 -9.93
C GLU A 96 2.40 -8.81 -8.78
N LEU A 97 2.69 -8.23 -7.62
CA LEU A 97 3.09 -8.98 -6.44
C LEU A 97 1.97 -9.92 -5.95
N LEU A 98 0.70 -9.50 -6.06
CA LEU A 98 -0.42 -10.35 -5.72
C LEU A 98 -0.53 -11.56 -6.64
N LEU A 99 -0.36 -11.37 -7.96
CA LEU A 99 -0.37 -12.47 -8.93
C LEU A 99 0.74 -13.48 -8.60
N GLN A 100 1.96 -13.01 -8.43
CA GLN A 100 3.12 -13.86 -8.09
C GLN A 100 2.91 -14.61 -6.76
N ALA A 101 2.39 -13.94 -5.74
CA ALA A 101 2.12 -14.57 -4.45
C ALA A 101 1.03 -15.66 -4.54
N ARG A 102 0.03 -15.47 -5.41
CA ARG A 102 -1.01 -16.48 -5.66
C ARG A 102 -0.45 -17.69 -6.40
N GLU A 103 0.34 -17.45 -7.44
CA GLU A 103 1.01 -18.52 -8.20
C GLU A 103 1.96 -19.33 -7.32
N ALA A 104 2.77 -18.66 -6.49
CA ALA A 104 3.65 -19.30 -5.53
C ALA A 104 2.89 -20.14 -4.49
N ALA A 105 1.63 -19.79 -4.19
CA ALA A 105 0.74 -20.55 -3.33
C ALA A 105 -0.05 -21.65 -4.09
N GLY A 106 0.27 -21.91 -5.36
CA GLY A 106 -0.42 -22.89 -6.20
C GLY A 106 -1.87 -22.51 -6.51
N ARG A 107 -2.21 -21.22 -6.51
CA ARG A 107 -3.56 -20.71 -6.79
C ARG A 107 -3.59 -20.06 -8.16
N GLU A 108 -4.78 -20.06 -8.78
CA GLU A 108 -5.01 -19.28 -10.00
C GLU A 108 -4.65 -17.81 -9.81
N PRO A 109 -3.93 -17.17 -10.77
CA PRO A 109 -3.54 -15.76 -10.68
C PRO A 109 -4.74 -14.85 -10.47
N SER A 110 -5.83 -15.10 -11.22
CA SER A 110 -7.07 -14.36 -11.09
C SER A 110 -8.01 -15.04 -10.07
N PRO A 111 -8.51 -14.34 -9.04
CA PRO A 111 -9.42 -14.93 -8.08
C PRO A 111 -10.77 -15.24 -8.75
N SER A 112 -11.23 -16.47 -8.61
CA SER A 112 -12.54 -16.94 -9.11
C SER A 112 -13.71 -16.51 -8.21
N ALA A 113 -13.43 -16.08 -6.96
CA ALA A 113 -14.44 -15.63 -6.00
C ALA A 113 -13.95 -14.43 -5.22
N GLY A 114 -14.86 -13.54 -4.90
CA GLY A 114 -14.60 -12.36 -4.05
C GLY A 114 -15.58 -12.29 -2.89
N VAL A 115 -15.10 -11.91 -1.72
CA VAL A 115 -15.95 -11.63 -0.56
C VAL A 115 -16.14 -10.12 -0.46
N ILE A 116 -17.39 -9.67 -0.53
CA ILE A 116 -17.76 -8.29 -0.33
C ILE A 116 -18.26 -8.13 1.10
N ASP A 117 -17.51 -7.40 1.92
CA ASP A 117 -17.97 -7.00 3.24
C ASP A 117 -18.61 -5.61 3.17
N SER A 118 -19.83 -5.50 3.67
CA SER A 118 -20.55 -4.24 3.77
C SER A 118 -20.55 -3.74 5.21
N GLN A 119 -19.83 -2.65 5.44
CA GLN A 119 -19.82 -1.97 6.74
C GLN A 119 -20.78 -0.76 6.74
N SER A 120 -21.60 -0.67 7.79
CA SER A 120 -22.44 0.51 8.03
C SER A 120 -21.74 1.42 9.03
N ALA A 121 -21.36 2.62 8.58
CA ALA A 121 -20.74 3.63 9.42
C ALA A 121 -21.76 4.74 9.74
N LYS A 122 -21.88 5.13 11.02
CA LYS A 122 -22.67 6.31 11.40
C LYS A 122 -22.14 7.54 10.66
N THR A 123 -23.05 8.31 10.10
CA THR A 123 -22.70 9.62 9.52
C THR A 123 -22.76 10.69 10.59
N THR A 124 -21.80 11.61 10.55
CA THR A 124 -21.83 12.86 11.32
C THR A 124 -22.95 13.79 10.80
N GLU A 125 -23.21 14.88 11.49
CA GLU A 125 -24.27 15.86 11.16
C GLU A 125 -24.08 16.57 9.81
N SER A 126 -22.85 16.56 9.24
CA SER A 126 -22.57 17.09 7.92
C SER A 126 -23.24 16.25 6.84
N GLY A 127 -24.26 16.81 6.22
CA GLY A 127 -25.19 16.26 5.26
C GLY A 127 -24.71 15.23 4.22
N GLY A 128 -25.64 14.74 3.43
CA GLY A 128 -25.45 13.80 2.33
C GLY A 128 -26.37 12.58 2.43
N PRO A 129 -26.50 11.78 1.37
CA PRO A 129 -27.40 10.64 1.34
C PRO A 129 -27.02 9.63 2.42
N ARG A 130 -28.01 9.18 3.18
CA ARG A 130 -27.88 8.21 4.26
C ARG A 130 -29.05 7.25 4.25
N GLY A 131 -28.79 5.99 4.48
CA GLY A 131 -29.80 4.96 4.62
C GLY A 131 -29.89 4.42 6.06
N TYR A 132 -30.83 3.53 6.28
CA TYR A 132 -30.97 2.82 7.55
C TYR A 132 -30.70 1.34 7.35
N ASP A 133 -29.71 0.82 8.09
CA ASP A 133 -29.42 -0.61 8.12
C ASP A 133 -30.26 -1.26 9.24
N ALA A 134 -31.35 -1.91 8.85
CA ALA A 134 -32.29 -2.50 9.79
C ALA A 134 -31.69 -3.66 10.61
N ALA A 135 -30.76 -4.41 10.03
CA ALA A 135 -30.12 -5.53 10.71
C ALA A 135 -29.17 -5.06 11.81
N LYS A 136 -28.42 -4.00 11.55
CA LYS A 136 -27.47 -3.41 12.51
C LYS A 136 -28.07 -2.26 13.32
N LYS A 137 -29.32 -1.87 13.03
CA LYS A 137 -30.02 -0.72 13.65
C LYS A 137 -29.21 0.59 13.60
N VAL A 138 -28.48 0.82 12.50
CA VAL A 138 -27.60 1.97 12.33
C VAL A 138 -28.08 2.84 11.17
N LYS A 139 -28.26 4.14 11.45
CA LYS A 139 -28.47 5.18 10.44
C LYS A 139 -27.09 5.65 9.93
N GLY A 140 -26.81 5.45 8.65
CA GLY A 140 -25.48 5.79 8.15
C GLY A 140 -25.26 5.47 6.67
N ARG A 141 -24.00 5.44 6.25
CA ARG A 141 -23.58 5.06 4.91
C ARG A 141 -23.06 3.64 4.91
N LYS A 142 -23.48 2.84 3.94
CA LYS A 142 -22.85 1.54 3.67
C LYS A 142 -21.54 1.75 2.94
N ARG A 143 -20.46 1.15 3.44
CA ARG A 143 -19.19 1.01 2.75
C ARG A 143 -19.01 -0.45 2.37
N CYS A 144 -18.91 -0.71 1.07
CA CYS A 144 -18.54 -2.03 0.59
C CYS A 144 -17.02 -2.09 0.46
N VAL A 145 -16.39 -3.03 1.15
CA VAL A 145 -14.97 -3.35 0.98
C VAL A 145 -14.90 -4.68 0.24
N SER A 146 -14.52 -4.65 -1.03
CA SER A 146 -14.24 -5.88 -1.77
C SER A 146 -12.80 -6.31 -1.47
N ARG A 147 -12.61 -7.51 -0.98
CA ARG A 147 -11.30 -8.15 -0.80
C ARG A 147 -10.78 -8.87 -2.04
N ALA A 148 -11.53 -8.85 -3.13
CA ALA A 148 -11.09 -9.35 -4.41
C ALA A 148 -10.95 -8.20 -5.38
N HIS A 149 -9.73 -7.95 -5.73
CA HIS A 149 -9.27 -7.32 -6.95
C HIS A 149 -9.94 -6.01 -7.44
N HIS A 150 -9.21 -4.94 -7.31
CA HIS A 150 -9.06 -3.80 -8.25
C HIS A 150 -10.30 -3.18 -8.89
N GLN A 151 -11.45 -3.19 -8.25
CA GLN A 151 -12.53 -2.29 -8.63
C GLN A 151 -13.11 -1.64 -7.38
N ARG A 152 -12.62 -0.44 -7.08
CA ARG A 152 -13.37 0.50 -6.24
C ARG A 152 -14.65 0.90 -6.99
N ARG A 153 -15.61 0.01 -7.09
CA ARG A 153 -16.97 0.42 -7.42
C ARG A 153 -17.57 0.98 -6.14
N ARG A 154 -17.85 2.27 -6.14
CA ARG A 154 -18.80 2.85 -5.19
C ARG A 154 -20.12 2.10 -5.41
N CYS A 155 -20.59 1.37 -4.41
CA CYS A 155 -21.98 0.96 -4.41
C CYS A 155 -22.81 2.25 -4.26
N GLU A 156 -23.29 2.78 -5.36
CA GLU A 156 -24.34 3.80 -5.30
C GLU A 156 -25.57 3.14 -4.72
N ALA A 157 -26.01 3.66 -3.58
CA ALA A 157 -27.22 3.21 -2.92
C ALA A 157 -28.43 3.63 -3.78
N VAL A 158 -29.22 2.66 -4.18
CA VAL A 158 -30.62 2.82 -4.55
C VAL A 158 -31.45 2.94 -3.29
#